data_74348efea76aea9bf5aaee650d236fbc
#
_entry.id   74348efea76aea9bf5aaee650d236fbc
#
_cell.length_a   1.000
_cell.length_b   1.000
_cell.length_c   1.000
_cell.angle_alpha   90.00
_cell.angle_beta   90.00
_cell.angle_gamma   90.00
#
_symmetry.space_group_name_H-M   'P 1'
#
loop_
_entity.id
_entity.type
_entity.pdbx_description
1 polymer ?
#
loop_
_entity_poly.entity_id
_entity_poly.type
_entity_poly.pdbx_seq_one_letter_code
_entity_poly.pdbx_strand_id
1 'polypeptide(L)'
;MNKFLKKISFFRKYLAWNIPVFMLLGLAFGYLFDARFLRSAVLPLTVLMIYPMMVTLNMKSVFSKCHYKLEAVTQTINFVAIPLFGFMLGKVFFKASPLTAFGLLLISLLPTSGMTISWTGFAKGNVNVAIKMTIIGLVIGSLVTPLYGNVLMGEVVEIPLLKMFQQIGFAIFIPMILGYMTQVVLVRRYGAEHFQKQIKPAFPTLSTLAVLGIIFVAMALKSKSIISNPGTILGMIVPLLLFYSINYILISLVARALFARADAVALVYGSVMRNLSVALAISVVAFGKEGLEIALIIAVAYVVQVQSAAWYLKLVDKIFDKAPDDPALADSKLSIAY
;
A
#
# COMPACT_ATOMS: atom_id res chain seq x y z
N MET A 1 25.20 -9.62 -5.24
CA MET A 1 24.08 -8.76 -5.70
C MET A 1 24.56 -7.90 -6.87
N ASN A 2 23.98 -8.05 -8.04
CA ASN A 2 24.42 -7.43 -9.30
C ASN A 2 24.45 -5.91 -9.15
N LYS A 3 25.48 -5.19 -9.70
CA LYS A 3 25.58 -3.72 -9.65
C LYS A 3 24.30 -2.99 -10.05
N PHE A 4 23.53 -3.59 -10.97
CA PHE A 4 22.22 -3.12 -11.41
C PHE A 4 21.18 -3.13 -10.27
N LEU A 5 21.08 -4.20 -9.49
CA LEU A 5 20.14 -4.30 -8.36
C LEU A 5 20.49 -3.31 -7.23
N LYS A 6 21.78 -3.02 -7.01
CA LYS A 6 22.20 -1.98 -6.06
C LYS A 6 21.75 -0.57 -6.49
N LYS A 7 21.88 -0.23 -7.77
CA LYS A 7 21.39 1.06 -8.30
C LYS A 7 19.89 1.21 -8.18
N ILE A 8 19.14 0.15 -8.47
CA ILE A 8 17.67 0.19 -8.41
C ILE A 8 17.14 0.17 -6.96
N SER A 9 17.86 -0.44 -6.01
CA SER A 9 17.50 -0.40 -4.59
C SER A 9 17.50 1.03 -4.01
N PHE A 10 18.20 1.97 -4.65
CA PHE A 10 18.15 3.41 -4.35
C PHE A 10 16.71 3.95 -4.44
N PHE A 11 15.95 3.58 -5.47
CA PHE A 11 14.57 4.05 -5.64
C PHE A 11 13.66 3.59 -4.49
N ARG A 12 13.90 2.41 -3.94
CA ARG A 12 13.17 1.91 -2.77
C ARG A 12 13.59 2.65 -1.49
N LYS A 13 14.88 2.89 -1.29
CA LYS A 13 15.41 3.58 -0.11
C LYS A 13 14.87 5.02 0.01
N TYR A 14 14.74 5.71 -1.12
CA TYR A 14 14.27 7.10 -1.19
C TYR A 14 12.85 7.24 -1.73
N LEU A 15 11.98 6.25 -1.47
CA LEU A 15 10.61 6.22 -1.99
C LEU A 15 9.83 7.50 -1.65
N ALA A 16 10.00 8.04 -0.44
CA ALA A 16 9.37 9.27 0.02
C ALA A 16 9.68 10.49 -0.86
N TRP A 17 10.89 10.54 -1.44
CA TRP A 17 11.31 11.61 -2.35
C TRP A 17 11.01 11.27 -3.81
N ASN A 18 11.14 10.01 -4.18
CA ASN A 18 10.93 9.58 -5.57
C ASN A 18 9.46 9.74 -6.00
N ILE A 19 8.50 9.51 -5.11
CA ILE A 19 7.07 9.66 -5.46
C ILE A 19 6.76 11.11 -5.88
N PRO A 20 7.03 12.16 -5.10
CA PRO A 20 6.82 13.55 -5.53
C PRO A 20 7.58 13.91 -6.81
N VAL A 21 8.81 13.42 -6.97
CA VAL A 21 9.60 13.66 -8.19
C VAL A 21 8.91 13.06 -9.41
N PHE A 22 8.47 11.79 -9.35
CA PHE A 22 7.76 11.15 -10.46
C PHE A 22 6.38 11.76 -10.72
N MET A 23 5.70 12.28 -9.69
CA MET A 23 4.48 13.08 -9.86
C MET A 23 4.75 14.35 -10.67
N LEU A 24 5.78 15.12 -10.29
CA LEU A 24 6.14 16.36 -10.98
C LEU A 24 6.64 16.09 -12.41
N LEU A 25 7.45 15.05 -12.61
CA LEU A 25 7.89 14.63 -13.94
C LEU A 25 6.72 14.22 -14.82
N GLY A 26 5.75 13.49 -14.27
CA GLY A 26 4.53 13.11 -14.98
C GLY A 26 3.70 14.33 -15.39
N LEU A 27 3.50 15.28 -14.46
CA LEU A 27 2.81 16.55 -14.75
C LEU A 27 3.50 17.33 -15.86
N ALA A 28 4.82 17.53 -15.75
CA ALA A 28 5.61 18.25 -16.75
C ALA A 28 5.55 17.57 -18.11
N PHE A 29 5.72 16.24 -18.15
CA PHE A 29 5.65 15.47 -19.39
C PHE A 29 4.29 15.58 -20.05
N GLY A 30 3.20 15.36 -19.31
CA GLY A 30 1.85 15.40 -19.88
C GLY A 30 1.35 16.81 -20.25
N TYR A 31 1.99 17.86 -19.70
CA TYR A 31 1.77 19.23 -20.12
C TYR A 31 2.46 19.55 -21.47
N LEU A 32 3.72 19.09 -21.60
CA LEU A 32 4.55 19.38 -22.78
C LEU A 32 4.26 18.44 -23.97
N PHE A 33 3.85 17.20 -23.71
CA PHE A 33 3.66 16.17 -24.72
C PHE A 33 2.27 15.54 -24.66
N ASP A 34 1.82 14.93 -25.77
CA ASP A 34 0.60 14.12 -25.76
C ASP A 34 0.87 12.78 -25.05
N ALA A 35 0.39 12.67 -23.81
CA ALA A 35 0.60 11.50 -22.96
C ALA A 35 -0.36 10.32 -23.26
N ARG A 36 -1.28 10.42 -24.25
CA ARG A 36 -2.34 9.39 -24.48
C ARG A 36 -1.78 8.00 -24.74
N PHE A 37 -0.61 7.90 -25.40
CA PHE A 37 0.04 6.62 -25.68
C PHE A 37 0.46 5.88 -24.39
N LEU A 38 0.69 6.59 -23.28
CA LEU A 38 1.04 5.99 -22.00
C LEU A 38 -0.07 5.11 -21.41
N ARG A 39 -1.30 5.21 -21.91
CA ARG A 39 -2.40 4.32 -21.48
C ARG A 39 -2.09 2.86 -21.73
N SER A 40 -1.40 2.53 -22.81
CA SER A 40 -0.99 1.15 -23.13
C SER A 40 0.01 0.57 -22.12
N ALA A 41 0.79 1.43 -21.45
CA ALA A 41 1.75 1.02 -20.42
C ALA A 41 1.09 0.68 -19.06
N VAL A 42 -0.14 1.10 -18.84
CA VAL A 42 -0.82 0.92 -17.53
C VAL A 42 -0.96 -0.55 -17.18
N LEU A 43 -1.45 -1.39 -18.07
CA LEU A 43 -1.66 -2.81 -17.81
C LEU A 43 -0.34 -3.56 -17.53
N PRO A 44 0.71 -3.45 -18.37
CA PRO A 44 2.03 -4.03 -18.07
C PRO A 44 2.61 -3.56 -16.73
N LEU A 45 2.51 -2.26 -16.44
CA LEU A 45 2.98 -1.71 -15.17
C LEU A 45 2.19 -2.25 -13.97
N THR A 46 0.87 -2.47 -14.12
CA THR A 46 0.03 -3.07 -13.08
C THR A 46 0.49 -4.49 -12.76
N VAL A 47 0.73 -5.32 -13.77
CA VAL A 47 1.25 -6.68 -13.58
C VAL A 47 2.62 -6.65 -12.91
N LEU A 48 3.52 -5.79 -13.40
CA LEU A 48 4.86 -5.61 -12.85
C LEU A 48 4.86 -5.06 -11.42
N MET A 49 3.81 -4.37 -11.01
CA MET A 49 3.62 -3.87 -9.64
C MET A 49 3.19 -4.97 -8.67
N ILE A 50 2.25 -5.81 -9.08
CA ILE A 50 1.61 -6.79 -8.19
C ILE A 50 2.39 -8.11 -8.14
N TYR A 51 2.72 -8.69 -9.26
CA TYR A 51 3.33 -10.03 -9.34
C TYR A 51 4.62 -10.17 -8.53
N PRO A 52 5.61 -9.27 -8.61
CA PRO A 52 6.81 -9.38 -7.80
C PRO A 52 6.53 -9.30 -6.29
N MET A 53 5.54 -8.51 -5.89
CA MET A 53 5.12 -8.45 -4.49
C MET A 53 4.57 -9.80 -4.01
N MET A 54 3.77 -10.48 -4.85
CA MET A 54 3.19 -11.79 -4.51
C MET A 54 4.25 -12.89 -4.36
N VAL A 55 5.33 -12.85 -5.17
CA VAL A 55 6.47 -13.78 -5.03
C VAL A 55 7.13 -13.69 -3.65
N THR A 56 7.06 -12.55 -2.99
CA THR A 56 7.69 -12.35 -1.68
C THR A 56 6.82 -12.74 -0.49
N LEU A 57 5.53 -13.01 -0.69
CA LEU A 57 4.61 -13.36 0.39
C LEU A 57 4.90 -14.77 0.95
N ASN A 58 4.94 -14.89 2.27
CA ASN A 58 5.09 -16.18 2.94
C ASN A 58 3.71 -16.76 3.29
N MET A 59 3.08 -17.45 2.34
CA MET A 59 1.75 -18.04 2.51
C MET A 59 1.66 -19.00 3.69
N LYS A 60 2.76 -19.66 4.09
CA LYS A 60 2.77 -20.59 5.23
C LYS A 60 2.54 -19.90 6.58
N SER A 61 2.84 -18.60 6.70
CA SER A 61 2.64 -17.86 7.94
C SER A 61 1.17 -17.69 8.34
N VAL A 62 0.24 -17.81 7.40
CA VAL A 62 -1.21 -17.73 7.66
C VAL A 62 -1.67 -18.83 8.60
N PHE A 63 -1.08 -20.01 8.47
CA PHE A 63 -1.44 -21.20 9.25
C PHE A 63 -0.78 -21.26 10.64
N SER A 64 -0.01 -20.25 11.03
CA SER A 64 0.56 -20.19 12.37
C SER A 64 -0.54 -19.93 13.41
N LYS A 65 -0.58 -20.79 14.46
CA LYS A 65 -1.62 -20.74 15.52
C LYS A 65 -1.43 -19.63 16.57
N CYS A 66 -0.63 -18.59 16.31
CA CYS A 66 -0.33 -17.53 17.26
C CYS A 66 -1.17 -16.26 17.02
N HIS A 67 -1.51 -15.57 18.12
CA HIS A 67 -2.01 -14.18 18.12
C HIS A 67 -3.42 -13.98 17.54
N TYR A 68 -4.36 -14.91 17.77
CA TYR A 68 -5.74 -14.77 17.24
C TYR A 68 -6.46 -13.49 17.70
N LYS A 69 -6.27 -13.08 18.98
CA LYS A 69 -6.88 -11.84 19.51
C LYS A 69 -6.38 -10.62 18.74
N LEU A 70 -5.08 -10.53 18.51
CA LEU A 70 -4.46 -9.44 17.78
C LEU A 70 -4.94 -9.41 16.32
N GLU A 71 -5.00 -10.56 15.66
CA GLU A 71 -5.50 -10.68 14.29
C GLU A 71 -6.97 -10.26 14.20
N ALA A 72 -7.84 -10.74 15.10
CA ALA A 72 -9.26 -10.39 15.12
C ALA A 72 -9.47 -8.88 15.32
N VAL A 73 -8.77 -8.26 16.28
CA VAL A 73 -8.82 -6.80 16.50
C VAL A 73 -8.34 -6.05 15.25
N THR A 74 -7.24 -6.49 14.64
CA THR A 74 -6.71 -5.87 13.41
C THR A 74 -7.72 -5.92 12.28
N GLN A 75 -8.31 -7.09 12.02
CA GLN A 75 -9.27 -7.24 10.93
C GLN A 75 -10.58 -6.48 11.19
N THR A 76 -11.04 -6.43 12.45
CA THR A 76 -12.21 -5.61 12.82
C THR A 76 -11.94 -4.12 12.56
N ILE A 77 -10.79 -3.61 12.98
CA ILE A 77 -10.40 -2.22 12.69
C ILE A 77 -10.33 -1.98 11.18
N ASN A 78 -9.69 -2.88 10.44
CA ASN A 78 -9.44 -2.74 9.02
C ASN A 78 -10.69 -2.83 8.14
N PHE A 79 -11.70 -3.60 8.55
CA PHE A 79 -12.89 -3.83 7.74
C PHE A 79 -14.17 -3.19 8.30
N VAL A 80 -14.13 -2.63 9.51
CA VAL A 80 -15.28 -1.89 10.06
C VAL A 80 -14.90 -0.42 10.29
N ALA A 81 -13.97 -0.14 11.20
CA ALA A 81 -13.71 1.23 11.64
C ALA A 81 -13.12 2.11 10.53
N ILE A 82 -12.05 1.65 9.88
CA ILE A 82 -11.33 2.45 8.88
C ILE A 82 -12.16 2.68 7.60
N PRO A 83 -12.88 1.69 7.03
CA PRO A 83 -13.73 1.93 5.87
C PRO A 83 -14.87 2.91 6.14
N LEU A 84 -15.54 2.80 7.29
CA LEU A 84 -16.58 3.75 7.68
C LEU A 84 -16.03 5.15 7.86
N PHE A 85 -14.86 5.29 8.49
CA PHE A 85 -14.19 6.57 8.62
C PHE A 85 -13.77 7.16 7.27
N GLY A 86 -13.18 6.34 6.38
CA GLY A 86 -12.83 6.76 5.02
C GLY A 86 -14.04 7.19 4.20
N PHE A 87 -15.14 6.47 4.31
CA PHE A 87 -16.41 6.82 3.67
C PHE A 87 -16.98 8.16 4.20
N MET A 88 -16.97 8.37 5.52
CA MET A 88 -17.42 9.63 6.13
C MET A 88 -16.58 10.82 5.66
N LEU A 89 -15.25 10.69 5.64
CA LEU A 89 -14.37 11.71 5.10
C LEU A 89 -14.64 11.97 3.62
N GLY A 90 -14.85 10.92 2.84
CA GLY A 90 -15.23 11.02 1.43
C GLY A 90 -16.51 11.84 1.23
N LYS A 91 -17.54 11.55 2.01
CA LYS A 91 -18.81 12.32 1.98
C LYS A 91 -18.66 13.77 2.37
N VAL A 92 -17.78 14.09 3.34
CA VAL A 92 -17.58 15.46 3.82
C VAL A 92 -16.78 16.29 2.82
N PHE A 93 -15.64 15.77 2.37
CA PHE A 93 -14.65 16.53 1.60
C PHE A 93 -14.83 16.44 0.08
N PHE A 94 -15.44 15.37 -0.43
CA PHE A 94 -15.51 15.08 -1.87
C PHE A 94 -16.95 14.96 -2.40
N LYS A 95 -17.89 15.74 -1.86
CA LYS A 95 -19.30 15.75 -2.33
C LYS A 95 -19.44 15.99 -3.84
N ALA A 96 -18.61 16.89 -4.39
CA ALA A 96 -18.62 17.23 -5.81
C ALA A 96 -17.75 16.32 -6.69
N SER A 97 -17.04 15.34 -6.10
CA SER A 97 -16.12 14.44 -6.81
C SER A 97 -16.28 13.00 -6.31
N PRO A 98 -17.38 12.31 -6.68
CA PRO A 98 -17.68 10.95 -6.19
C PRO A 98 -16.59 9.94 -6.45
N LEU A 99 -15.90 10.03 -7.60
CA LEU A 99 -14.78 9.16 -7.95
C LEU A 99 -13.57 9.36 -7.01
N THR A 100 -13.31 10.61 -6.60
CA THR A 100 -12.27 10.89 -5.60
C THR A 100 -12.65 10.34 -4.22
N ALA A 101 -13.94 10.48 -3.82
CA ALA A 101 -14.46 9.89 -2.59
C ALA A 101 -14.33 8.35 -2.62
N PHE A 102 -14.65 7.73 -3.74
CA PHE A 102 -14.47 6.29 -3.95
C PHE A 102 -13.00 5.88 -3.88
N GLY A 103 -12.09 6.69 -4.38
CA GLY A 103 -10.65 6.47 -4.24
C GLY A 103 -10.20 6.43 -2.76
N LEU A 104 -10.72 7.33 -1.93
CA LEU A 104 -10.46 7.30 -0.48
C LEU A 104 -11.07 6.06 0.19
N LEU A 105 -12.26 5.63 -0.24
CA LEU A 105 -12.87 4.39 0.21
C LEU A 105 -12.02 3.16 -0.19
N LEU A 106 -11.51 3.09 -1.41
CA LEU A 106 -10.59 2.03 -1.85
C LEU A 106 -9.31 1.98 -1.00
N ILE A 107 -8.72 3.14 -0.70
CA ILE A 107 -7.58 3.23 0.22
C ILE A 107 -7.96 2.61 1.58
N SER A 108 -9.15 2.91 2.09
CA SER A 108 -9.60 2.45 3.40
C SER A 108 -9.94 0.96 3.44
N LEU A 109 -10.33 0.35 2.32
CA LEU A 109 -10.75 -1.06 2.23
C LEU A 109 -9.61 -2.05 2.00
N LEU A 110 -8.45 -1.58 1.55
CA LEU A 110 -7.32 -2.44 1.22
C LEU A 110 -6.21 -2.28 2.26
N PRO A 111 -6.30 -3.00 3.39
CA PRO A 111 -5.31 -2.92 4.44
C PRO A 111 -4.00 -3.58 4.04
N THR A 112 -2.94 -3.20 4.72
CA THR A 112 -1.63 -3.85 4.72
C THR A 112 -0.93 -3.94 3.37
N SER A 113 0.35 -3.92 3.39
CA SER A 113 1.21 -4.06 2.21
C SER A 113 2.58 -4.59 2.62
N GLY A 114 3.48 -4.83 1.66
CA GLY A 114 4.87 -5.14 1.99
C GLY A 114 5.55 -4.06 2.85
N MET A 115 5.08 -2.81 2.80
CA MET A 115 5.55 -1.73 3.67
C MET A 115 5.16 -1.95 5.14
N THR A 116 4.00 -2.55 5.42
CA THR A 116 3.59 -2.92 6.79
C THR A 116 4.67 -3.74 7.48
N ILE A 117 5.18 -4.78 6.80
CA ILE A 117 6.21 -5.68 7.32
C ILE A 117 7.51 -4.91 7.59
N SER A 118 7.91 -4.05 6.63
CA SER A 118 9.13 -3.25 6.75
C SER A 118 9.06 -2.24 7.90
N TRP A 119 7.99 -1.46 8.01
CA TRP A 119 7.83 -0.47 9.07
C TRP A 119 7.70 -1.13 10.46
N THR A 120 6.99 -2.26 10.55
CA THR A 120 6.93 -3.05 11.79
C THR A 120 8.33 -3.52 12.21
N GLY A 121 9.15 -3.98 11.26
CA GLY A 121 10.53 -4.37 11.52
C GLY A 121 11.41 -3.20 11.97
N PHE A 122 11.33 -2.04 11.30
CA PHE A 122 12.09 -0.84 11.70
C PHE A 122 11.73 -0.35 13.10
N ALA A 123 10.45 -0.48 13.47
CA ALA A 123 9.95 -0.13 14.80
C ALA A 123 10.16 -1.25 15.83
N LYS A 124 10.88 -2.32 15.52
CA LYS A 124 11.12 -3.48 16.39
C LYS A 124 9.79 -4.12 16.89
N GLY A 125 8.77 -4.18 16.04
CA GLY A 125 7.50 -4.84 16.29
C GLY A 125 7.51 -6.31 15.87
N ASN A 126 6.37 -6.99 16.08
CA ASN A 126 6.17 -8.41 15.74
C ASN A 126 5.99 -8.61 14.22
N VAL A 127 7.11 -8.84 13.52
CA VAL A 127 7.14 -9.01 12.05
C VAL A 127 6.36 -10.25 11.60
N ASN A 128 6.35 -11.34 12.38
CA ASN A 128 5.65 -12.57 12.01
C ASN A 128 4.13 -12.32 11.93
N VAL A 129 3.60 -11.57 12.89
CA VAL A 129 2.19 -11.18 12.89
C VAL A 129 1.90 -10.19 11.75
N ALA A 130 2.78 -9.22 11.51
CA ALA A 130 2.62 -8.28 10.39
C ALA A 130 2.57 -9.00 9.03
N ILE A 131 3.34 -10.08 8.83
CA ILE A 131 3.26 -10.91 7.63
C ILE A 131 1.90 -11.60 7.52
N LYS A 132 1.42 -12.20 8.62
CA LYS A 132 0.10 -12.85 8.67
C LYS A 132 -1.03 -11.87 8.37
N MET A 133 -1.06 -10.72 9.05
CA MET A 133 -2.02 -9.63 8.81
C MET A 133 -2.02 -9.18 7.35
N THR A 134 -0.83 -9.11 6.73
CA THR A 134 -0.70 -8.67 5.33
C THR A 134 -1.38 -9.65 4.37
N ILE A 135 -1.25 -10.94 4.57
CA ILE A 135 -1.86 -11.93 3.68
C ILE A 135 -3.37 -12.00 3.91
N ILE A 136 -3.81 -12.09 5.17
CA ILE A 136 -5.24 -12.15 5.52
C ILE A 136 -5.94 -10.87 5.06
N GLY A 137 -5.36 -9.71 5.38
CA GLY A 137 -5.90 -8.41 4.97
C GLY A 137 -6.02 -8.24 3.47
N LEU A 138 -5.03 -8.72 2.70
CA LEU A 138 -5.08 -8.70 1.23
C LEU A 138 -6.22 -9.56 0.70
N VAL A 139 -6.36 -10.80 1.19
CA VAL A 139 -7.40 -11.73 0.70
C VAL A 139 -8.79 -11.21 1.07
N ILE A 140 -9.04 -10.89 2.34
CA ILE A 140 -10.33 -10.36 2.78
C ILE A 140 -10.64 -9.04 2.09
N GLY A 141 -9.68 -8.10 2.08
CA GLY A 141 -9.85 -6.79 1.45
C GLY A 141 -10.22 -6.89 -0.02
N SER A 142 -9.59 -7.79 -0.75
CA SER A 142 -9.88 -8.01 -2.17
C SER A 142 -11.31 -8.51 -2.40
N LEU A 143 -11.79 -9.41 -1.54
CA LEU A 143 -13.16 -9.97 -1.65
C LEU A 143 -14.24 -8.98 -1.21
N VAL A 144 -13.95 -8.20 -0.16
CA VAL A 144 -14.94 -7.31 0.48
C VAL A 144 -15.04 -5.95 -0.24
N THR A 145 -13.97 -5.50 -0.91
CA THR A 145 -13.93 -4.19 -1.59
C THR A 145 -15.08 -3.96 -2.58
N PRO A 146 -15.43 -4.87 -3.51
CA PRO A 146 -16.56 -4.63 -4.41
C PRO A 146 -17.88 -4.50 -3.67
N LEU A 147 -18.09 -5.29 -2.63
CA LEU A 147 -19.32 -5.28 -1.84
C LEU A 147 -19.48 -3.96 -1.08
N TYR A 148 -18.43 -3.51 -0.37
CA TYR A 148 -18.46 -2.21 0.30
C TYR A 148 -18.61 -1.06 -0.68
N GLY A 149 -17.92 -1.12 -1.83
CA GLY A 149 -18.07 -0.13 -2.88
C GLY A 149 -19.53 0.01 -3.30
N ASN A 150 -20.17 -1.10 -3.61
CA ASN A 150 -21.56 -1.11 -4.03
C ASN A 150 -22.53 -0.64 -2.94
N VAL A 151 -22.38 -1.13 -1.70
CA VAL A 151 -23.28 -0.78 -0.59
C VAL A 151 -23.13 0.70 -0.17
N LEU A 152 -21.90 1.21 -0.12
CA LEU A 152 -21.65 2.57 0.40
C LEU A 152 -21.70 3.65 -0.68
N MET A 153 -21.36 3.32 -1.93
CA MET A 153 -21.21 4.29 -3.00
C MET A 153 -22.00 3.95 -4.28
N GLY A 154 -22.68 2.80 -4.34
CA GLY A 154 -23.36 2.31 -5.54
C GLY A 154 -24.48 3.22 -6.06
N GLU A 155 -25.07 4.06 -5.20
CA GLU A 155 -26.06 5.08 -5.62
C GLU A 155 -25.42 6.27 -6.35
N VAL A 156 -24.13 6.52 -6.16
CA VAL A 156 -23.43 7.73 -6.63
C VAL A 156 -22.37 7.40 -7.68
N VAL A 157 -21.80 6.20 -7.59
CA VAL A 157 -20.78 5.68 -8.53
C VAL A 157 -21.25 4.34 -9.06
N GLU A 158 -21.32 4.19 -10.38
CA GLU A 158 -21.61 2.89 -10.97
C GLU A 158 -20.49 1.90 -10.67
N ILE A 159 -20.77 0.96 -9.77
CA ILE A 159 -19.82 -0.07 -9.37
C ILE A 159 -20.11 -1.35 -10.17
N PRO A 160 -19.30 -1.67 -11.19
CA PRO A 160 -19.50 -2.87 -11.99
C PRO A 160 -19.03 -4.11 -11.22
N LEU A 161 -19.85 -4.59 -10.27
CA LEU A 161 -19.51 -5.66 -9.32
C LEU A 161 -18.83 -6.86 -9.97
N LEU A 162 -19.49 -7.45 -10.97
CA LEU A 162 -18.95 -8.64 -11.64
C LEU A 162 -17.60 -8.38 -12.28
N LYS A 163 -17.47 -7.22 -12.95
CA LYS A 163 -16.21 -6.80 -13.56
C LYS A 163 -15.14 -6.56 -12.51
N MET A 164 -15.49 -5.95 -11.36
CA MET A 164 -14.54 -5.76 -10.26
C MET A 164 -14.06 -7.10 -9.70
N PHE A 165 -14.97 -8.07 -9.44
CA PHE A 165 -14.56 -9.40 -8.98
C PHE A 165 -13.67 -10.11 -9.99
N GLN A 166 -14.01 -10.06 -11.28
CA GLN A 166 -13.15 -10.62 -12.34
C GLN A 166 -11.78 -9.95 -12.37
N GLN A 167 -11.72 -8.62 -12.32
CA GLN A 167 -10.46 -7.88 -12.33
C GLN A 167 -9.61 -8.14 -11.08
N ILE A 168 -10.24 -8.24 -9.91
CA ILE A 168 -9.55 -8.63 -8.67
C ILE A 168 -9.01 -10.07 -8.80
N GLY A 169 -9.79 -10.98 -9.38
CA GLY A 169 -9.33 -12.33 -9.69
C GLY A 169 -8.07 -12.33 -10.54
N PHE A 170 -8.08 -11.60 -11.65
CA PHE A 170 -6.94 -11.49 -12.56
C PHE A 170 -5.77 -10.69 -11.98
N ALA A 171 -6.05 -9.58 -11.30
CA ALA A 171 -4.99 -8.68 -10.83
C ALA A 171 -4.35 -9.11 -9.50
N ILE A 172 -5.04 -9.89 -8.66
CA ILE A 172 -4.57 -10.26 -7.32
C ILE A 172 -4.43 -11.77 -7.18
N PHE A 173 -5.50 -12.55 -7.42
CA PHE A 173 -5.48 -13.99 -7.13
C PHE A 173 -4.59 -14.77 -8.11
N ILE A 174 -4.64 -14.48 -9.41
CA ILE A 174 -3.75 -15.12 -10.38
C ILE A 174 -2.28 -14.78 -10.11
N PRO A 175 -1.86 -13.50 -9.97
CA PRO A 175 -0.48 -13.19 -9.59
C PRO A 175 -0.07 -13.78 -8.24
N MET A 176 -0.99 -13.94 -7.29
CA MET A 176 -0.70 -14.56 -5.99
C MET A 176 -0.37 -16.05 -6.15
N ILE A 177 -1.16 -16.79 -6.92
CA ILE A 177 -0.91 -18.22 -7.21
C ILE A 177 0.41 -18.38 -7.98
N LEU A 178 0.58 -17.61 -9.07
CA LEU A 178 1.80 -17.64 -9.88
C LEU A 178 3.03 -17.21 -9.07
N GLY A 179 2.90 -16.21 -8.22
CA GLY A 179 3.95 -15.74 -7.32
C GLY A 179 4.37 -16.81 -6.34
N TYR A 180 3.41 -17.51 -5.73
CA TYR A 180 3.69 -18.64 -4.84
C TYR A 180 4.40 -19.80 -5.59
N MET A 181 3.90 -20.15 -6.78
CA MET A 181 4.55 -21.18 -7.61
C MET A 181 6.00 -20.79 -7.95
N THR A 182 6.22 -19.55 -8.36
CA THR A 182 7.57 -19.01 -8.64
C THR A 182 8.45 -19.07 -7.39
N GLN A 183 7.94 -18.70 -6.23
CA GLN A 183 8.67 -18.80 -4.96
C GLN A 183 9.09 -20.25 -4.69
N VAL A 184 8.17 -21.21 -4.84
CA VAL A 184 8.46 -22.64 -4.61
C VAL A 184 9.55 -23.15 -5.57
N VAL A 185 9.46 -22.79 -6.86
CA VAL A 185 10.46 -23.17 -7.87
C VAL A 185 11.82 -22.57 -7.54
N LEU A 186 11.87 -21.26 -7.21
CA LEU A 186 13.12 -20.58 -6.88
C LEU A 186 13.77 -21.15 -5.60
N VAL A 187 12.95 -21.44 -4.58
CA VAL A 187 13.44 -22.05 -3.33
C VAL A 187 13.96 -23.48 -3.58
N ARG A 188 13.29 -24.29 -4.41
CA ARG A 188 13.75 -25.63 -4.78
C ARG A 188 15.04 -25.59 -5.58
N ARG A 189 15.20 -24.63 -6.51
CA ARG A 189 16.35 -24.55 -7.42
C ARG A 189 17.60 -23.95 -6.76
N TYR A 190 17.44 -22.93 -5.94
CA TYR A 190 18.55 -22.15 -5.38
C TYR A 190 18.72 -22.33 -3.86
N GLY A 191 17.81 -23.03 -3.20
CA GLY A 191 17.78 -23.16 -1.75
C GLY A 191 17.11 -21.98 -1.04
N ALA A 192 16.55 -22.25 0.13
CA ALA A 192 15.77 -21.26 0.90
C ALA A 192 16.63 -20.07 1.34
N GLU A 193 17.86 -20.31 1.77
CA GLU A 193 18.77 -19.27 2.24
C GLU A 193 19.18 -18.31 1.12
N HIS A 194 19.59 -18.86 -0.04
CA HIS A 194 19.95 -18.06 -1.22
C HIS A 194 18.77 -17.25 -1.72
N PHE A 195 17.56 -17.85 -1.77
CA PHE A 195 16.34 -17.15 -2.14
C PHE A 195 16.09 -15.97 -1.21
N GLN A 196 16.09 -16.16 0.13
CA GLN A 196 15.79 -15.12 1.11
C GLN A 196 16.80 -13.95 1.07
N LYS A 197 18.11 -14.27 0.98
CA LYS A 197 19.17 -13.25 1.07
C LYS A 197 19.47 -12.55 -0.25
N GLN A 198 19.37 -13.22 -1.39
CA GLN A 198 19.85 -12.69 -2.67
C GLN A 198 18.76 -12.43 -3.70
N ILE A 199 17.76 -13.32 -3.81
CA ILE A 199 16.74 -13.23 -4.86
C ILE A 199 15.53 -12.39 -4.39
N LYS A 200 14.99 -12.71 -3.22
CA LYS A 200 13.80 -12.07 -2.67
C LYS A 200 13.86 -10.53 -2.60
N PRO A 201 15.00 -9.90 -2.21
CA PRO A 201 15.08 -8.43 -2.13
C PRO A 201 14.93 -7.69 -3.48
N ALA A 202 15.13 -8.38 -4.60
CA ALA A 202 14.96 -7.79 -5.93
C ALA A 202 13.49 -7.52 -6.30
N PHE A 203 12.58 -8.39 -5.87
CA PHE A 203 11.16 -8.31 -6.23
C PHE A 203 10.45 -7.04 -5.74
N PRO A 204 10.56 -6.63 -4.46
CA PRO A 204 9.96 -5.37 -4.01
C PRO A 204 10.53 -4.14 -4.74
N THR A 205 11.78 -4.20 -5.16
CA THR A 205 12.39 -3.11 -5.93
C THR A 205 11.75 -2.96 -7.31
N LEU A 206 11.49 -4.08 -7.99
CA LEU A 206 10.80 -4.11 -9.28
C LEU A 206 9.36 -3.59 -9.16
N SER A 207 8.65 -4.03 -8.12
CA SER A 207 7.31 -3.53 -7.80
C SER A 207 7.32 -2.00 -7.57
N THR A 208 8.32 -1.48 -6.85
CA THR A 208 8.46 -0.04 -6.59
C THR A 208 8.62 0.76 -7.88
N LEU A 209 9.44 0.29 -8.82
CA LEU A 209 9.61 0.96 -10.12
C LEU A 209 8.30 1.01 -10.90
N ALA A 210 7.53 -0.08 -10.88
CA ALA A 210 6.22 -0.12 -11.53
C ALA A 210 5.22 0.85 -10.88
N VAL A 211 5.22 0.96 -9.55
CA VAL A 211 4.42 1.97 -8.82
C VAL A 211 4.78 3.38 -9.27
N LEU A 212 6.07 3.73 -9.31
CA LEU A 212 6.53 5.03 -9.78
C LEU A 212 6.11 5.28 -11.24
N GLY A 213 6.19 4.25 -12.08
CA GLY A 213 5.71 4.30 -13.47
C GLY A 213 4.21 4.59 -13.58
N ILE A 214 3.36 3.92 -12.79
CA ILE A 214 1.92 4.18 -12.78
C ILE A 214 1.60 5.57 -12.27
N ILE A 215 2.28 6.04 -11.21
CA ILE A 215 2.12 7.39 -10.69
C ILE A 215 2.47 8.43 -11.76
N PHE A 216 3.61 8.24 -12.44
CA PHE A 216 4.01 9.08 -13.57
C PHE A 216 2.92 9.11 -14.66
N VAL A 217 2.43 7.94 -15.09
CA VAL A 217 1.40 7.83 -16.13
C VAL A 217 0.09 8.51 -15.69
N ALA A 218 -0.36 8.29 -14.47
CA ALA A 218 -1.59 8.90 -13.95
C ALA A 218 -1.49 10.44 -13.93
N MET A 219 -0.35 10.96 -13.46
CA MET A 219 -0.09 12.41 -13.45
C MET A 219 0.02 12.99 -14.84
N ALA A 220 0.71 12.30 -15.76
CA ALA A 220 0.85 12.73 -17.16
C ALA A 220 -0.50 12.80 -17.88
N LEU A 221 -1.35 11.79 -17.72
CA LEU A 221 -2.67 11.74 -18.35
C LEU A 221 -3.66 12.77 -17.80
N LYS A 222 -3.49 13.22 -16.55
CA LYS A 222 -4.34 14.23 -15.89
C LYS A 222 -3.69 15.62 -15.81
N SER A 223 -2.49 15.80 -16.37
CA SER A 223 -1.65 17.00 -16.21
C SER A 223 -2.40 18.31 -16.58
N LYS A 224 -3.06 18.36 -17.74
CA LYS A 224 -3.80 19.55 -18.17
C LYS A 224 -4.89 19.95 -17.17
N SER A 225 -5.65 18.97 -16.68
CA SER A 225 -6.71 19.20 -15.67
C SER A 225 -6.15 19.67 -14.33
N ILE A 226 -5.02 19.11 -13.90
CA ILE A 226 -4.38 19.45 -12.63
C ILE A 226 -3.76 20.83 -12.68
N ILE A 227 -3.08 21.19 -13.79
CA ILE A 227 -2.45 22.51 -13.94
C ILE A 227 -3.50 23.61 -14.07
N SER A 228 -4.64 23.33 -14.75
CA SER A 228 -5.76 24.27 -14.83
C SER A 228 -6.47 24.46 -13.48
N ASN A 229 -6.42 23.47 -12.59
CA ASN A 229 -7.01 23.56 -11.25
C ASN A 229 -6.12 22.89 -10.20
N PRO A 230 -5.03 23.55 -9.75
CA PRO A 230 -4.11 23.00 -8.77
C PRO A 230 -4.74 22.76 -7.39
N GLY A 231 -5.87 23.45 -7.10
CA GLY A 231 -6.69 23.21 -5.91
C GLY A 231 -7.16 21.76 -5.77
N THR A 232 -7.25 21.02 -6.87
CA THR A 232 -7.64 19.60 -6.86
C THR A 232 -6.69 18.75 -6.01
N ILE A 233 -5.38 18.90 -6.19
CA ILE A 233 -4.38 18.13 -5.38
C ILE A 233 -4.37 18.64 -3.94
N LEU A 234 -4.38 19.96 -3.74
CA LEU A 234 -4.39 20.56 -2.41
C LEU A 234 -5.62 20.11 -1.61
N GLY A 235 -6.79 20.04 -2.27
CA GLY A 235 -8.04 19.55 -1.67
C GLY A 235 -7.97 18.07 -1.23
N MET A 236 -7.09 17.24 -1.84
CA MET A 236 -6.91 15.86 -1.44
C MET A 236 -5.96 15.70 -0.24
N ILE A 237 -5.04 16.63 -0.03
CA ILE A 237 -4.02 16.54 1.03
C ILE A 237 -4.66 16.60 2.41
N VAL A 238 -5.56 17.54 2.66
CA VAL A 238 -6.19 17.74 3.98
C VAL A 238 -6.96 16.49 4.44
N PRO A 239 -7.91 15.93 3.67
CA PRO A 239 -8.60 14.72 4.10
C PRO A 239 -7.68 13.51 4.25
N LEU A 240 -6.61 13.39 3.45
CA LEU A 240 -5.62 12.34 3.63
C LEU A 240 -4.79 12.51 4.90
N LEU A 241 -4.37 13.73 5.23
CA LEU A 241 -3.69 14.02 6.50
C LEU A 241 -4.59 13.68 7.69
N LEU A 242 -5.87 14.07 7.64
CA LEU A 242 -6.84 13.70 8.68
C LEU A 242 -7.02 12.18 8.75
N PHE A 243 -7.16 11.51 7.61
CA PHE A 243 -7.31 10.06 7.54
C PHE A 243 -6.14 9.34 8.23
N TYR A 244 -4.91 9.66 7.88
CA TYR A 244 -3.73 8.98 8.45
C TYR A 244 -3.50 9.40 9.91
N SER A 245 -3.59 10.68 10.26
CA SER A 245 -3.32 11.16 11.62
C SER A 245 -4.31 10.61 12.64
N ILE A 246 -5.61 10.64 12.33
CA ILE A 246 -6.66 10.13 13.22
C ILE A 246 -6.50 8.61 13.37
N ASN A 247 -6.24 7.87 12.29
CA ASN A 247 -6.00 6.43 12.38
C ASN A 247 -4.76 6.12 13.23
N TYR A 248 -3.63 6.84 13.08
CA TYR A 248 -2.47 6.66 13.96
C TYR A 248 -2.81 6.88 15.42
N ILE A 249 -3.54 7.94 15.74
CA ILE A 249 -3.92 8.27 17.13
C ILE A 249 -4.83 7.18 17.70
N LEU A 250 -5.96 6.90 17.06
CA LEU A 250 -6.97 5.97 17.58
C LEU A 250 -6.42 4.54 17.71
N ILE A 251 -5.69 4.08 16.68
CA ILE A 251 -5.15 2.72 16.70
C ILE A 251 -4.01 2.60 17.72
N SER A 252 -3.21 3.64 17.92
CA SER A 252 -2.18 3.64 18.98
C SER A 252 -2.80 3.56 20.38
N LEU A 253 -3.91 4.24 20.63
CA LEU A 253 -4.64 4.15 21.90
C LEU A 253 -5.16 2.73 22.13
N VAL A 254 -5.82 2.14 21.13
CA VAL A 254 -6.31 0.75 21.21
C VAL A 254 -5.16 -0.24 21.38
N ALA A 255 -4.07 -0.06 20.62
CA ALA A 255 -2.91 -0.94 20.67
C ALA A 255 -2.23 -0.91 22.04
N ARG A 256 -2.04 0.28 22.62
CA ARG A 256 -1.45 0.46 23.95
C ARG A 256 -2.31 -0.16 25.06
N ALA A 257 -3.63 -0.07 24.93
CA ALA A 257 -4.56 -0.61 25.93
C ALA A 257 -4.65 -2.15 25.91
N LEU A 258 -4.45 -2.79 24.76
CA LEU A 258 -4.77 -4.22 24.58
C LEU A 258 -3.56 -5.13 24.41
N PHE A 259 -2.39 -4.61 24.02
CA PHE A 259 -1.26 -5.43 23.58
C PHE A 259 0.09 -4.93 24.10
N ALA A 260 1.03 -5.87 24.28
CA ALA A 260 2.42 -5.56 24.56
C ALA A 260 3.07 -4.86 23.35
N ARG A 261 4.14 -4.09 23.58
CA ARG A 261 4.80 -3.21 22.59
C ARG A 261 4.99 -3.83 21.20
N ALA A 262 5.54 -5.04 21.11
CA ALA A 262 5.85 -5.63 19.81
C ALA A 262 4.58 -5.90 18.98
N ASP A 263 3.52 -6.37 19.61
CA ASP A 263 2.21 -6.64 19.02
C ASP A 263 1.44 -5.34 18.78
N ALA A 264 1.54 -4.37 19.70
CA ALA A 264 0.95 -3.04 19.54
C ALA A 264 1.50 -2.32 18.30
N VAL A 265 2.81 -2.35 18.08
CA VAL A 265 3.46 -1.81 16.89
C VAL A 265 2.97 -2.52 15.62
N ALA A 266 2.84 -3.86 15.66
CA ALA A 266 2.32 -4.62 14.53
C ALA A 266 0.87 -4.25 14.22
N LEU A 267 0.01 -4.03 15.25
CA LEU A 267 -1.37 -3.58 15.09
C LEU A 267 -1.43 -2.22 14.39
N VAL A 268 -0.63 -1.23 14.86
CA VAL A 268 -0.66 0.11 14.27
C VAL A 268 -0.26 0.07 12.80
N TYR A 269 0.90 -0.50 12.47
CA TYR A 269 1.32 -0.57 11.06
C TYR A 269 0.46 -1.53 10.24
N GLY A 270 -0.10 -2.58 10.85
CA GLY A 270 -1.05 -3.51 10.23
C GLY A 270 -2.41 -2.90 9.91
N SER A 271 -2.75 -1.80 10.57
CA SER A 271 -4.03 -1.10 10.34
C SER A 271 -3.85 0.20 9.57
N VAL A 272 -2.81 1.00 9.84
CA VAL A 272 -2.62 2.29 9.17
C VAL A 272 -2.01 2.16 7.78
N MET A 273 -1.09 1.22 7.56
CA MET A 273 -0.50 1.01 6.24
C MET A 273 -1.50 0.37 5.28
N ARG A 274 -1.83 1.10 4.22
CA ARG A 274 -2.81 0.66 3.21
C ARG A 274 -2.10 0.11 1.97
N ASN A 275 -2.77 -0.79 1.25
CA ASN A 275 -2.23 -1.39 0.02
C ASN A 275 -2.54 -0.51 -1.20
N LEU A 276 -1.84 0.62 -1.26
CA LEU A 276 -2.04 1.59 -2.32
C LEU A 276 -1.71 1.03 -3.72
N SER A 277 -0.82 0.02 -3.80
CA SER A 277 -0.51 -0.64 -5.07
C SER A 277 -1.72 -1.40 -5.61
N VAL A 278 -2.39 -2.17 -4.75
CA VAL A 278 -3.59 -2.91 -5.13
C VAL A 278 -4.75 -1.95 -5.41
N ALA A 279 -4.88 -0.88 -4.60
CA ALA A 279 -5.89 0.16 -4.84
C ALA A 279 -5.71 0.83 -6.22
N LEU A 280 -4.47 1.19 -6.60
CA LEU A 280 -4.14 1.70 -7.93
C LEU A 280 -4.50 0.71 -9.04
N ALA A 281 -4.15 -0.56 -8.86
CA ALA A 281 -4.46 -1.59 -9.83
C ALA A 281 -5.96 -1.73 -10.06
N ILE A 282 -6.74 -1.83 -8.98
CA ILE A 282 -8.21 -1.94 -9.07
C ILE A 282 -8.80 -0.70 -9.73
N SER A 283 -8.36 0.51 -9.33
CA SER A 283 -8.87 1.76 -9.90
C SER A 283 -8.70 1.81 -11.40
N VAL A 284 -7.49 1.52 -11.90
CA VAL A 284 -7.17 1.66 -13.33
C VAL A 284 -7.80 0.52 -14.16
N VAL A 285 -7.77 -0.71 -13.66
CA VAL A 285 -8.23 -1.88 -14.43
C VAL A 285 -9.75 -2.00 -14.40
N ALA A 286 -10.41 -1.78 -13.25
CA ALA A 286 -11.86 -1.92 -13.14
C ALA A 286 -12.64 -0.73 -13.73
N PHE A 287 -12.11 0.50 -13.59
CA PHE A 287 -12.81 1.73 -13.96
C PHE A 287 -12.29 2.40 -15.23
N GLY A 288 -11.25 1.88 -15.87
CA GLY A 288 -10.76 2.36 -17.16
C GLY A 288 -10.42 3.86 -17.17
N LYS A 289 -11.18 4.66 -17.92
CA LYS A 289 -10.93 6.12 -18.02
C LYS A 289 -11.18 6.86 -16.70
N GLU A 290 -12.22 6.49 -15.98
CA GLU A 290 -12.58 7.06 -14.66
C GLU A 290 -11.60 6.63 -13.58
N GLY A 291 -11.00 5.46 -13.74
CA GLY A 291 -9.98 4.92 -12.84
C GLY A 291 -8.75 5.81 -12.68
N LEU A 292 -8.45 6.67 -13.68
CA LEU A 292 -7.35 7.63 -13.57
C LEU A 292 -7.67 8.77 -12.56
N GLU A 293 -8.93 9.11 -12.38
CA GLU A 293 -9.34 10.07 -11.36
C GLU A 293 -9.27 9.45 -9.96
N ILE A 294 -9.76 8.23 -9.83
CA ILE A 294 -9.60 7.44 -8.60
C ILE A 294 -8.12 7.24 -8.26
N ALA A 295 -7.28 6.95 -9.26
CA ALA A 295 -5.85 6.76 -9.10
C ALA A 295 -5.13 8.02 -8.57
N LEU A 296 -5.64 9.21 -8.84
CA LEU A 296 -5.00 10.47 -8.45
C LEU A 296 -4.92 10.62 -6.93
N ILE A 297 -6.02 10.44 -6.21
CA ILE A 297 -6.01 10.52 -4.74
C ILE A 297 -5.15 9.40 -4.13
N ILE A 298 -5.10 8.22 -4.75
CA ILE A 298 -4.25 7.12 -4.30
C ILE A 298 -2.76 7.48 -4.49
N ALA A 299 -2.40 8.15 -5.57
CA ALA A 299 -1.03 8.63 -5.80
C ALA A 299 -0.62 9.68 -4.75
N VAL A 300 -1.51 10.62 -4.42
CA VAL A 300 -1.26 11.59 -3.34
C VAL A 300 -1.15 10.89 -1.98
N ALA A 301 -1.98 9.87 -1.74
CA ALA A 301 -1.94 9.08 -0.51
C ALA A 301 -0.60 8.34 -0.31
N TYR A 302 0.11 7.94 -1.36
CA TYR A 302 1.46 7.38 -1.23
C TYR A 302 2.43 8.34 -0.54
N VAL A 303 2.39 9.63 -0.91
CA VAL A 303 3.25 10.64 -0.28
C VAL A 303 2.92 10.75 1.20
N VAL A 304 1.63 10.94 1.52
CA VAL A 304 1.17 11.12 2.91
C VAL A 304 1.47 9.87 3.75
N GLN A 305 1.20 8.68 3.22
CA GLN A 305 1.41 7.41 3.93
C GLN A 305 2.88 7.18 4.28
N VAL A 306 3.79 7.37 3.34
CA VAL A 306 5.21 7.10 3.57
C VAL A 306 5.82 8.11 4.52
N GLN A 307 5.45 9.40 4.39
CA GLN A 307 5.93 10.45 5.29
C GLN A 307 5.38 10.27 6.71
N SER A 308 4.08 10.00 6.86
CA SER A 308 3.47 9.77 8.17
C SER A 308 4.06 8.54 8.88
N ALA A 309 4.36 7.46 8.14
CA ALA A 309 5.00 6.28 8.68
C ALA A 309 6.42 6.56 9.19
N ALA A 310 7.19 7.36 8.45
CA ALA A 310 8.53 7.76 8.87
C ALA A 310 8.52 8.66 10.11
N TRP A 311 7.54 9.57 10.22
CA TRP A 311 7.37 10.40 11.41
C TRP A 311 6.89 9.58 12.60
N TYR A 312 5.92 8.71 12.40
CA TYR A 312 5.41 7.84 13.45
C TYR A 312 6.50 6.92 14.02
N LEU A 313 7.42 6.42 13.19
CA LEU A 313 8.56 5.62 13.64
C LEU A 313 9.39 6.34 14.73
N LYS A 314 9.55 7.66 14.64
CA LYS A 314 10.26 8.47 15.65
C LYS A 314 9.46 8.63 16.95
N LEU A 315 8.15 8.40 16.92
CA LEU A 315 7.25 8.51 18.06
C LEU A 315 7.01 7.18 18.78
N VAL A 316 7.28 6.05 18.13
CA VAL A 316 6.99 4.70 18.65
C VAL A 316 7.53 4.49 20.05
N ASP A 317 8.81 4.82 20.31
CA ASP A 317 9.45 4.65 21.62
C ASP A 317 8.96 5.64 22.69
N LYS A 318 8.21 6.68 22.31
CA LYS A 318 7.53 7.60 23.22
C LYS A 318 6.11 7.13 23.57
N ILE A 319 5.48 6.41 22.62
CA ILE A 319 4.10 5.93 22.74
C ILE A 319 4.04 4.57 23.44
N PHE A 320 4.99 3.67 23.14
CA PHE A 320 4.99 2.27 23.60
C PHE A 320 6.31 1.97 24.32
N ASP A 321 6.77 2.48 25.27
CA ASP A 321 8.03 2.21 25.98
C ASP A 321 9.21 1.76 25.08
N LYS A 322 10.43 1.92 25.51
CA LYS A 322 11.60 1.53 24.72
C LYS A 322 11.64 0.01 24.49
N ALA A 323 11.97 -0.40 23.26
CA ALA A 323 12.28 -1.79 23.02
C ALA A 323 13.47 -2.24 23.88
N PRO A 324 13.45 -3.48 24.43
CA PRO A 324 14.63 -4.05 25.07
C PRO A 324 15.82 -3.93 24.12
N ASP A 325 16.97 -3.54 24.68
CA ASP A 325 18.23 -3.54 23.90
C ASP A 325 18.61 -5.00 23.62
N ASP A 326 18.32 -5.45 22.40
CA ASP A 326 18.75 -6.75 21.91
C ASP A 326 20.13 -6.56 21.24
N PRO A 327 21.21 -7.16 21.78
CA PRO A 327 22.56 -7.00 21.23
C PRO A 327 22.68 -7.50 19.77
N ALA A 328 21.83 -8.44 19.33
CA ALA A 328 21.82 -8.92 17.95
C ALA A 328 21.35 -7.89 16.91
N LEU A 329 20.70 -6.79 17.33
CA LEU A 329 20.22 -5.71 16.44
C LEU A 329 21.12 -4.48 16.40
N ALA A 330 22.17 -4.42 17.22
CA ALA A 330 23.13 -3.31 17.23
C ALA A 330 23.90 -3.22 15.90
N ASP A 331 24.24 -4.34 15.29
CA ASP A 331 24.98 -4.40 14.01
C ASP A 331 24.13 -3.96 12.79
N SER A 332 22.80 -4.00 12.89
CA SER A 332 21.93 -3.54 11.79
C SER A 332 21.78 -2.03 11.71
N LYS A 333 22.06 -1.28 12.78
CA LYS A 333 22.00 0.19 12.80
C LYS A 333 23.08 0.86 11.96
N LEU A 334 24.22 0.20 11.75
CA LEU A 334 25.34 0.72 10.95
C LEU A 334 25.10 0.67 9.43
N SER A 335 24.14 -0.12 8.94
CA SER A 335 23.89 -0.23 7.49
C SER A 335 22.81 0.74 6.95
N ILE A 336 22.14 1.52 7.82
CA ILE A 336 21.01 2.40 7.45
C ILE A 336 21.43 3.89 7.48
N ALA A 337 22.62 4.22 8.01
CA ALA A 337 23.09 5.60 8.19
C ALA A 337 23.96 6.13 7.03
N TYR A 338 24.14 5.37 5.93
CA TYR A 338 24.90 5.82 4.75
C TYR A 338 24.14 5.55 3.45
#